data_a50fae352aed6e5eec302b3404ec5b18
#
_entry.id   a50fae352aed6e5eec302b3404ec5b18
#
_cell.length_a   1.000
_cell.length_b   1.000
_cell.length_c   1.000
_cell.angle_alpha   90.00
_cell.angle_beta   90.00
_cell.angle_gamma   90.00
#
_symmetry.space_group_name_H-M   'P 1'
#
loop_
_entity.id
_entity.type
_entity.pdbx_description
1 polymer ?
#
loop_
_entity_poly.entity_id
_entity_poly.type
_entity_poly.pdbx_seq_one_letter_code
_entity_poly.pdbx_strand_id
1 'polypeptide(L)'
;MSKPVLSIGLPVYNGQRYLSKALGSLLNQEFADFELIVSDNGSTDQTEAICREAAARDARIRYLRHDQNQGATWNFRKVLEASSGEFFKYAAYDDECYPAMLRKCMDVIRKDSSIALVYTRSELIDENSVVVPPECSPRWDSIATSANYASIRLWQVLWRVLHGQACYGVIRASFLRRMRPFGSIAGDWVVLAQLAMLGKIVEIPEVLFRLRRHSSNSWNGTATPVQVLQWHNPRASQLEKLIPFRVAIVLEHMKSVNYLPLSPTQKVSCMPIACVTPPARNVWIWVLRKTGPIRRKLRAITGWKAFLPSHVNG
;
A
#
# COMPACT_ATOMS: atom_id res chain seq x y z
N MET A 1 27.17 -14.44 5.37
CA MET A 1 26.80 -13.27 4.57
C MET A 1 26.40 -12.15 5.50
N SER A 2 26.77 -10.91 5.22
CA SER A 2 26.33 -9.73 5.97
C SER A 2 24.80 -9.61 5.86
N LYS A 3 24.19 -9.05 6.90
CA LYS A 3 22.74 -8.79 6.92
C LYS A 3 22.41 -7.73 5.85
N PRO A 4 21.45 -7.96 4.93
CA PRO A 4 21.10 -6.98 3.91
C PRO A 4 20.51 -5.72 4.54
N VAL A 5 20.74 -4.58 3.90
CA VAL A 5 20.19 -3.30 4.38
C VAL A 5 18.67 -3.22 4.14
N LEU A 6 18.20 -3.70 3.00
CA LEU A 6 16.78 -3.69 2.62
C LEU A 6 16.28 -5.12 2.40
N SER A 7 15.09 -5.45 2.92
CA SER A 7 14.35 -6.63 2.52
C SER A 7 13.18 -6.23 1.63
N ILE A 8 13.04 -6.90 0.48
CA ILE A 8 11.88 -6.76 -0.41
C ILE A 8 11.04 -8.02 -0.24
N GLY A 9 9.78 -7.85 0.18
CA GLY A 9 8.84 -8.96 0.35
C GLY A 9 7.82 -8.98 -0.79
N LEU A 10 7.83 -10.05 -1.59
CA LEU A 10 6.95 -10.27 -2.73
C LEU A 10 6.06 -11.50 -2.45
N PRO A 11 4.84 -11.30 -1.90
CA PRO A 11 3.85 -12.36 -1.80
C PRO A 11 3.23 -12.62 -3.17
N VAL A 12 3.09 -13.90 -3.56
CA VAL A 12 2.52 -14.29 -4.84
C VAL A 12 1.57 -15.47 -4.70
N TYR A 13 0.51 -15.49 -5.52
CA TYR A 13 -0.37 -16.63 -5.75
C TYR A 13 -0.87 -16.58 -7.19
N ASN A 14 -0.58 -17.61 -7.98
CA ASN A 14 -0.91 -17.72 -9.40
C ASN A 14 -0.50 -16.50 -10.22
N GLY A 15 0.80 -16.14 -10.12
CA GLY A 15 1.38 -14.93 -10.70
C GLY A 15 2.04 -15.11 -12.07
N GLN A 16 1.96 -16.28 -12.72
CA GLN A 16 2.75 -16.63 -13.91
C GLN A 16 2.79 -15.54 -14.99
N ARG A 17 1.70 -14.77 -15.13
CA ARG A 17 1.54 -13.80 -16.23
C ARG A 17 2.47 -12.59 -16.12
N TYR A 18 2.71 -12.10 -14.91
CA TYR A 18 3.42 -10.83 -14.68
C TYR A 18 4.68 -10.97 -13.83
N LEU A 19 4.84 -12.06 -13.09
CA LEU A 19 5.88 -12.27 -12.10
C LEU A 19 7.29 -12.06 -12.66
N SER A 20 7.58 -12.58 -13.87
CA SER A 20 8.90 -12.41 -14.49
C SER A 20 9.25 -10.94 -14.73
N LYS A 21 8.29 -10.10 -15.14
CA LYS A 21 8.49 -8.65 -15.32
C LYS A 21 8.69 -7.95 -13.98
N ALA A 22 7.88 -8.28 -12.98
CA ALA A 22 8.02 -7.75 -11.63
C ALA A 22 9.39 -8.06 -11.02
N LEU A 23 9.81 -9.35 -11.06
CA LEU A 23 11.14 -9.77 -10.60
C LEU A 23 12.26 -9.04 -11.35
N GLY A 24 12.18 -8.96 -12.67
CA GLY A 24 13.16 -8.23 -13.49
C GLY A 24 13.29 -6.77 -13.08
N SER A 25 12.18 -6.08 -12.83
CA SER A 25 12.19 -4.68 -12.40
C SER A 25 12.82 -4.47 -11.01
N LEU A 26 12.66 -5.44 -10.11
CA LEU A 26 13.23 -5.40 -8.76
C LEU A 26 14.72 -5.76 -8.76
N LEU A 27 15.14 -6.73 -9.56
CA LEU A 27 16.55 -7.16 -9.65
C LEU A 27 17.43 -6.14 -10.35
N ASN A 28 16.87 -5.33 -11.27
CA ASN A 28 17.53 -4.28 -12.02
C ASN A 28 17.55 -2.90 -11.31
N GLN A 29 17.32 -2.86 -9.99
CA GLN A 29 17.40 -1.63 -9.22
C GLN A 29 18.85 -1.15 -9.05
N GLU A 30 19.07 0.18 -9.10
CA GLU A 30 20.38 0.81 -8.87
C GLU A 30 20.92 0.60 -7.44
N PHE A 31 20.05 0.34 -6.48
CA PHE A 31 20.40 -0.03 -5.12
C PHE A 31 20.49 -1.56 -5.03
N ALA A 32 21.67 -2.11 -4.76
CA ALA A 32 21.94 -3.55 -4.86
C ALA A 32 21.93 -4.30 -3.51
N ASP A 33 22.09 -3.59 -2.38
CA ASP A 33 22.20 -4.21 -1.04
C ASP A 33 20.81 -4.56 -0.46
N PHE A 34 20.18 -5.60 -1.07
CA PHE A 34 18.90 -6.12 -0.62
C PHE A 34 18.79 -7.64 -0.74
N GLU A 35 17.89 -8.22 0.03
CA GLU A 35 17.31 -9.55 -0.21
C GLU A 35 15.91 -9.41 -0.81
N LEU A 36 15.53 -10.34 -1.70
CA LEU A 36 14.19 -10.45 -2.28
C LEU A 36 13.54 -11.74 -1.81
N ILE A 37 12.54 -11.63 -0.94
CA ILE A 37 11.82 -12.76 -0.36
C ILE A 37 10.54 -12.95 -1.19
N VAL A 38 10.50 -14.01 -1.99
CA VAL A 38 9.33 -14.41 -2.76
C VAL A 38 8.58 -15.48 -1.99
N SER A 39 7.36 -15.19 -1.54
CA SER A 39 6.52 -16.13 -0.79
C SER A 39 5.35 -16.59 -1.66
N ASP A 40 5.46 -17.81 -2.16
CA ASP A 40 4.46 -18.46 -3.00
C ASP A 40 3.41 -19.17 -2.16
N ASN A 41 2.20 -18.67 -2.18
CA ASN A 41 1.09 -19.10 -1.35
C ASN A 41 0.35 -20.35 -1.91
N GLY A 42 1.10 -21.34 -2.37
CA GLY A 42 0.53 -22.58 -2.91
C GLY A 42 0.01 -22.43 -4.33
N SER A 43 0.73 -21.73 -5.22
CA SER A 43 0.34 -21.55 -6.63
C SER A 43 0.24 -22.90 -7.36
N THR A 44 -0.68 -22.95 -8.34
CA THR A 44 -1.01 -24.12 -9.16
C THR A 44 -0.67 -23.91 -10.64
N ASP A 45 -0.14 -22.75 -10.98
CA ASP A 45 0.32 -22.38 -12.32
C ASP A 45 1.86 -22.43 -12.44
N GLN A 46 2.46 -21.79 -13.43
CA GLN A 46 3.92 -21.77 -13.64
C GLN A 46 4.70 -20.89 -12.64
N THR A 47 4.05 -20.33 -11.61
CA THR A 47 4.69 -19.43 -10.63
C THR A 47 5.91 -20.08 -9.97
N GLU A 48 5.79 -21.35 -9.55
CA GLU A 48 6.89 -22.09 -8.90
C GLU A 48 8.12 -22.21 -9.83
N ALA A 49 7.90 -22.57 -11.10
CA ALA A 49 8.99 -22.73 -12.06
C ALA A 49 9.72 -21.40 -12.28
N ILE A 50 8.98 -20.28 -12.44
CA ILE A 50 9.53 -18.94 -12.59
C ILE A 50 10.34 -18.53 -11.36
N CYS A 51 9.85 -18.79 -10.15
CA CYS A 51 10.55 -18.44 -8.91
C CYS A 51 11.85 -19.24 -8.73
N ARG A 52 11.82 -20.56 -9.01
CA ARG A 52 13.00 -21.42 -8.89
C ARG A 52 14.08 -21.03 -9.90
N GLU A 53 13.69 -20.75 -11.14
CA GLU A 53 14.60 -20.28 -12.18
C GLU A 53 15.25 -18.94 -11.79
N ALA A 54 14.45 -17.96 -11.30
CA ALA A 54 14.98 -16.69 -10.86
C ALA A 54 15.93 -16.83 -9.66
N ALA A 55 15.59 -17.66 -8.67
CA ALA A 55 16.43 -17.90 -7.50
C ALA A 55 17.75 -18.63 -7.84
N ALA A 56 17.76 -19.47 -8.88
CA ALA A 56 18.97 -20.09 -9.37
C ALA A 56 19.94 -19.11 -10.05
N ARG A 57 19.41 -18.01 -10.61
CA ARG A 57 20.19 -16.98 -11.33
C ARG A 57 20.68 -15.84 -10.45
N ASP A 58 19.97 -15.54 -9.34
CA ASP A 58 20.29 -14.40 -8.47
C ASP A 58 20.20 -14.80 -6.99
N ALA A 59 21.36 -14.80 -6.34
CA ALA A 59 21.51 -15.22 -4.93
C ALA A 59 20.80 -14.28 -3.93
N ARG A 60 20.36 -13.11 -4.35
CA ARG A 60 19.54 -12.20 -3.51
C ARG A 60 18.12 -12.73 -3.29
N ILE A 61 17.64 -13.68 -4.13
CA ILE A 61 16.29 -14.23 -4.05
C ILE A 61 16.23 -15.37 -3.04
N ARG A 62 15.31 -15.24 -2.08
CA ARG A 62 14.89 -16.31 -1.17
C ARG A 62 13.47 -16.74 -1.52
N TYR A 63 13.33 -17.91 -2.12
CA TYR A 63 12.04 -18.46 -2.49
C TYR A 63 11.48 -19.34 -1.37
N LEU A 64 10.24 -19.03 -0.94
CA LEU A 64 9.48 -19.74 0.08
C LEU A 64 8.20 -20.30 -0.54
N ARG A 65 8.07 -21.62 -0.60
CA ARG A 65 6.89 -22.34 -1.13
C ARG A 65 6.03 -22.82 0.02
N HIS A 66 4.74 -22.57 -0.05
CA HIS A 66 3.74 -23.05 0.90
C HIS A 66 2.83 -24.09 0.24
N ASP A 67 2.34 -25.07 1.02
CA ASP A 67 1.57 -26.21 0.49
C ASP A 67 0.18 -25.80 -0.02
N GLN A 68 -0.42 -24.74 0.54
CA GLN A 68 -1.77 -24.29 0.21
C GLN A 68 -1.95 -22.78 0.37
N ASN A 69 -2.95 -22.24 -0.32
CA ASN A 69 -3.32 -20.83 -0.20
C ASN A 69 -3.95 -20.53 1.16
N GLN A 70 -3.25 -19.72 1.98
CA GLN A 70 -3.68 -19.25 3.30
C GLN A 70 -4.32 -17.85 3.25
N GLY A 71 -4.49 -17.27 2.07
CA GLY A 71 -4.97 -15.90 1.84
C GLY A 71 -3.86 -14.85 1.78
N ALA A 72 -4.20 -13.72 1.18
CA ALA A 72 -3.23 -12.67 0.93
C ALA A 72 -2.65 -12.08 2.21
N THR A 73 -3.49 -11.78 3.21
CA THR A 73 -3.06 -11.21 4.50
C THR A 73 -1.99 -12.09 5.18
N TRP A 74 -2.18 -13.40 5.16
CA TRP A 74 -1.22 -14.35 5.71
C TRP A 74 0.11 -14.28 4.94
N ASN A 75 0.06 -14.23 3.61
CA ASN A 75 1.24 -14.21 2.77
C ASN A 75 2.05 -12.90 2.88
N PHE A 76 1.35 -11.75 2.97
CA PHE A 76 2.00 -10.46 3.27
C PHE A 76 2.71 -10.46 4.62
N ARG A 77 2.14 -11.14 5.63
CA ARG A 77 2.79 -11.30 6.93
C ARG A 77 4.03 -12.20 6.83
N LYS A 78 3.97 -13.28 6.05
CA LYS A 78 5.09 -14.23 5.90
C LYS A 78 6.34 -13.60 5.31
N VAL A 79 6.22 -12.76 4.30
CA VAL A 79 7.40 -12.05 3.75
C VAL A 79 8.01 -11.08 4.76
N LEU A 80 7.20 -10.43 5.62
CA LEU A 80 7.71 -9.57 6.68
C LEU A 80 8.39 -10.39 7.79
N GLU A 81 7.80 -11.50 8.23
CA GLU A 81 8.39 -12.41 9.24
C GLU A 81 9.74 -12.97 8.78
N ALA A 82 9.88 -13.27 7.49
CA ALA A 82 11.12 -13.78 6.91
C ALA A 82 12.20 -12.71 6.69
N SER A 83 11.86 -11.41 6.82
CA SER A 83 12.75 -10.30 6.50
C SER A 83 13.80 -10.05 7.59
N SER A 84 15.02 -9.67 7.15
CA SER A 84 16.12 -9.36 8.06
C SER A 84 16.61 -7.91 7.97
N GLY A 85 16.27 -7.17 6.93
CA GLY A 85 16.73 -5.82 6.67
C GLY A 85 16.37 -4.78 7.73
N GLU A 86 17.14 -3.68 7.77
CA GLU A 86 16.80 -2.48 8.55
C GLU A 86 15.59 -1.76 7.93
N PHE A 87 15.51 -1.83 6.60
CA PHE A 87 14.38 -1.31 5.83
C PHE A 87 13.62 -2.45 5.16
N PHE A 88 12.36 -2.19 4.82
CA PHE A 88 11.49 -3.15 4.19
C PHE A 88 10.68 -2.50 3.06
N LYS A 89 10.45 -3.23 1.99
CA LYS A 89 9.54 -2.85 0.91
C LYS A 89 8.61 -4.01 0.60
N TYR A 90 7.31 -3.76 0.57
CA TYR A 90 6.39 -4.69 -0.10
C TYR A 90 6.51 -4.55 -1.62
N ALA A 91 6.38 -5.66 -2.33
CA ALA A 91 6.27 -5.67 -3.79
C ALA A 91 5.08 -6.54 -4.20
N ALA A 92 4.35 -6.10 -5.22
CA ALA A 92 3.31 -6.91 -5.87
C ALA A 92 3.94 -7.70 -7.03
N TYR A 93 3.37 -8.86 -7.33
CA TYR A 93 3.86 -9.74 -8.41
C TYR A 93 3.51 -9.23 -9.82
N ASP A 94 2.68 -8.21 -9.91
CA ASP A 94 2.12 -7.64 -11.15
C ASP A 94 2.58 -6.21 -11.44
N ASP A 95 3.23 -5.54 -10.49
CA ASP A 95 3.72 -4.17 -10.62
C ASP A 95 5.20 -4.12 -11.04
N GLU A 96 5.65 -2.95 -11.50
CA GLU A 96 7.02 -2.71 -11.89
C GLU A 96 7.61 -1.46 -11.20
N CYS A 97 8.93 -1.45 -11.02
CA CYS A 97 9.66 -0.31 -10.46
C CYS A 97 10.69 0.21 -11.47
N TYR A 98 10.81 1.53 -11.59
CA TYR A 98 11.92 2.13 -12.33
C TYR A 98 13.26 1.92 -11.60
N PRO A 99 14.39 1.80 -12.29
CA PRO A 99 15.68 1.44 -11.70
C PRO A 99 16.12 2.33 -10.53
N ALA A 100 15.83 3.62 -10.57
CA ALA A 100 16.23 4.60 -9.56
C ALA A 100 15.36 4.60 -8.28
N MET A 101 14.24 3.85 -8.25
CA MET A 101 13.26 3.93 -7.15
C MET A 101 13.88 3.63 -5.78
N LEU A 102 14.56 2.49 -5.65
CA LEU A 102 15.10 2.08 -4.35
C LEU A 102 16.20 3.04 -3.89
N ARG A 103 17.15 3.40 -4.78
CA ARG A 103 18.22 4.32 -4.42
C ARG A 103 17.68 5.65 -3.89
N LYS A 104 16.76 6.28 -4.63
CA LYS A 104 16.17 7.56 -4.20
C LYS A 104 15.40 7.46 -2.88
N CYS A 105 14.63 6.38 -2.69
CA CYS A 105 13.94 6.16 -1.41
C CYS A 105 14.93 5.96 -0.25
N MET A 106 16.00 5.20 -0.47
CA MET A 106 17.03 4.94 0.54
C MET A 106 17.81 6.22 0.90
N ASP A 107 18.13 7.07 -0.09
CA ASP A 107 18.79 8.36 0.11
C ASP A 107 17.99 9.30 1.02
N VAL A 108 16.66 9.22 0.96
CA VAL A 108 15.76 10.06 1.80
C VAL A 108 15.55 9.43 3.18
N ILE A 109 15.18 8.14 3.26
CA ILE A 109 14.78 7.51 4.53
C ILE A 109 15.94 7.42 5.53
N ARG A 110 17.19 7.36 5.06
CA ARG A 110 18.40 7.32 5.90
C ARG A 110 18.70 8.64 6.59
N LYS A 111 18.26 9.77 6.03
CA LYS A 111 18.60 11.12 6.55
C LYS A 111 17.84 11.51 7.81
N ASP A 112 16.65 10.93 8.05
CA ASP A 112 15.81 11.28 9.20
C ASP A 112 15.18 10.01 9.79
N SER A 113 15.55 9.67 11.02
CA SER A 113 15.04 8.51 11.73
C SER A 113 13.55 8.60 12.08
N SER A 114 12.95 9.79 12.01
CA SER A 114 11.52 10.00 12.22
C SER A 114 10.67 9.62 10.98
N ILE A 115 11.30 9.36 9.82
CA ILE A 115 10.61 8.91 8.61
C ILE A 115 10.27 7.43 8.74
N ALA A 116 8.98 7.13 8.67
CA ALA A 116 8.44 5.77 8.69
C ALA A 116 8.38 5.15 7.28
N LEU A 117 8.02 5.97 6.27
CA LEU A 117 7.81 5.55 4.90
C LEU A 117 8.28 6.63 3.92
N VAL A 118 9.00 6.20 2.88
CA VAL A 118 9.27 7.01 1.68
C VAL A 118 8.67 6.30 0.48
N TYR A 119 7.89 7.00 -0.32
CA TYR A 119 7.29 6.47 -1.53
C TYR A 119 7.46 7.45 -2.70
N THR A 120 7.23 6.98 -3.91
CA THR A 120 7.32 7.76 -5.15
C THR A 120 5.95 7.91 -5.78
N ARG A 121 5.80 8.85 -6.70
CA ARG A 121 4.61 8.90 -7.54
C ARG A 121 4.52 7.66 -8.41
N SER A 122 3.29 7.35 -8.80
CA SER A 122 2.97 6.18 -9.61
C SER A 122 2.34 6.59 -10.93
N GLU A 123 2.51 5.76 -11.93
CA GLU A 123 1.73 5.76 -13.16
C GLU A 123 0.99 4.43 -13.32
N LEU A 124 -0.07 4.42 -14.11
CA LEU A 124 -0.73 3.17 -14.50
C LEU A 124 -0.10 2.58 -15.74
N ILE A 125 0.05 1.26 -15.75
CA ILE A 125 0.38 0.49 -16.94
C ILE A 125 -0.73 -0.55 -17.22
N ASP A 126 -0.91 -0.88 -18.48
CA ASP A 126 -1.81 -1.94 -18.92
C ASP A 126 -1.19 -3.34 -18.77
N GLU A 127 -1.90 -4.34 -19.26
CA GLU A 127 -1.46 -5.75 -19.22
C GLU A 127 -0.14 -5.99 -20.01
N ASN A 128 0.21 -5.12 -20.96
CA ASN A 128 1.42 -5.19 -21.79
C ASN A 128 2.57 -4.33 -21.29
N SER A 129 2.43 -3.67 -20.14
CA SER A 129 3.38 -2.68 -19.57
C SER A 129 3.41 -1.35 -20.33
N VAL A 130 2.38 -1.04 -21.12
CA VAL A 130 2.23 0.25 -21.79
C VAL A 130 1.61 1.24 -20.81
N VAL A 131 2.17 2.46 -20.73
CA VAL A 131 1.67 3.51 -19.84
C VAL A 131 0.28 3.94 -20.27
N VAL A 132 -0.67 3.91 -19.34
CA VAL A 132 -2.04 4.39 -19.56
C VAL A 132 -2.01 5.93 -19.52
N PRO A 133 -2.62 6.61 -20.53
CA PRO A 133 -2.63 8.07 -20.57
C PRO A 133 -3.16 8.70 -19.27
N PRO A 134 -2.60 9.85 -18.83
CA PRO A 134 -3.01 10.51 -17.58
C PRO A 134 -4.50 10.82 -17.48
N GLU A 135 -5.17 11.05 -18.62
CA GLU A 135 -6.61 11.30 -18.70
C GLU A 135 -7.45 10.10 -18.28
N CYS A 136 -6.91 8.89 -18.49
CA CYS A 136 -7.53 7.60 -18.15
C CYS A 136 -7.02 7.04 -16.80
N SER A 137 -6.08 7.76 -16.16
CA SER A 137 -5.48 7.34 -14.89
C SER A 137 -6.15 8.03 -13.72
N PRO A 138 -6.32 7.35 -12.56
CA PRO A 138 -6.76 8.03 -11.36
C PRO A 138 -5.71 9.07 -10.94
N ARG A 139 -6.17 10.19 -10.40
CA ARG A 139 -5.26 11.15 -9.77
C ARG A 139 -4.73 10.56 -8.47
N TRP A 140 -3.43 10.60 -8.32
CA TRP A 140 -2.75 10.19 -7.09
C TRP A 140 -2.53 11.41 -6.21
N ASP A 141 -3.22 11.46 -5.06
CA ASP A 141 -2.95 12.52 -4.10
C ASP A 141 -1.81 12.16 -3.19
N SER A 142 -1.00 13.18 -2.89
CA SER A 142 0.07 13.02 -1.91
C SER A 142 -0.51 12.78 -0.51
N ILE A 143 -0.06 11.70 0.12
CA ILE A 143 -0.32 11.41 1.53
C ILE A 143 0.87 11.78 2.42
N ALA A 144 1.83 12.55 1.89
CA ALA A 144 3.00 13.02 2.65
C ALA A 144 2.59 13.79 3.90
N THR A 145 3.31 13.57 4.99
CA THR A 145 3.06 14.19 6.29
C THR A 145 4.36 14.70 6.89
N SER A 146 4.37 15.94 7.35
CA SER A 146 5.53 16.55 8.04
C SER A 146 5.24 16.93 9.49
N ALA A 147 4.00 16.80 9.95
CA ALA A 147 3.58 17.20 11.27
C ALA A 147 4.29 16.40 12.37
N ASN A 148 4.60 17.05 13.48
CA ASN A 148 5.22 16.41 14.65
C ASN A 148 4.23 15.54 15.43
N TYR A 149 2.95 15.87 15.42
CA TYR A 149 1.90 15.17 16.18
C TYR A 149 1.32 13.99 15.40
N ALA A 150 1.28 12.82 16.04
CA ALA A 150 0.73 11.59 15.47
C ALA A 150 -0.73 11.75 15.00
N SER A 151 -1.55 12.47 15.76
CA SER A 151 -2.94 12.75 15.44
C SER A 151 -3.12 13.56 14.15
N ILE A 152 -2.28 14.58 13.94
CA ILE A 152 -2.32 15.38 12.71
C ILE A 152 -1.90 14.54 11.51
N ARG A 153 -0.83 13.75 11.64
CA ARG A 153 -0.38 12.84 10.57
C ARG A 153 -1.47 11.80 10.22
N LEU A 154 -2.08 11.18 11.25
CA LEU A 154 -3.20 10.26 11.06
C LEU A 154 -4.35 10.91 10.30
N TRP A 155 -4.79 12.11 10.73
CA TRP A 155 -5.85 12.86 10.05
C TRP A 155 -5.50 13.14 8.59
N GLN A 156 -4.28 13.62 8.30
CA GLN A 156 -3.83 13.91 6.95
C GLN A 156 -3.90 12.69 6.04
N VAL A 157 -3.43 11.53 6.53
CA VAL A 157 -3.48 10.29 5.76
C VAL A 157 -4.91 9.81 5.56
N LEU A 158 -5.73 9.71 6.62
CA LEU A 158 -7.11 9.23 6.51
C LEU A 158 -7.97 10.12 5.61
N TRP A 159 -7.67 11.42 5.57
CA TRP A 159 -8.39 12.36 4.70
C TRP A 159 -7.97 12.26 3.23
N ARG A 160 -6.70 12.00 2.96
CA ARG A 160 -6.12 12.05 1.61
C ARG A 160 -6.02 10.70 0.92
N VAL A 161 -5.89 9.60 1.68
CA VAL A 161 -5.65 8.27 1.08
C VAL A 161 -6.84 7.84 0.23
N LEU A 162 -6.63 7.71 -1.08
CA LEU A 162 -7.61 7.17 -2.02
C LEU A 162 -7.23 5.75 -2.43
N HIS A 163 -5.96 5.57 -2.71
CA HIS A 163 -5.36 4.32 -3.15
C HIS A 163 -4.20 3.97 -2.21
N GLY A 164 -3.97 2.70 -1.99
CA GLY A 164 -2.97 2.21 -1.04
C GLY A 164 -1.54 2.10 -1.58
N GLN A 165 -1.27 2.49 -2.84
CA GLN A 165 0.00 2.25 -3.52
C GLN A 165 1.24 2.79 -2.77
N ALA A 166 1.09 3.80 -1.93
CA ALA A 166 2.19 4.30 -1.12
C ALA A 166 2.78 3.23 -0.17
N CYS A 167 2.02 2.19 0.19
CA CYS A 167 2.53 1.08 1.00
C CYS A 167 3.64 0.27 0.30
N TYR A 168 3.77 0.40 -1.03
CA TYR A 168 4.86 -0.18 -1.82
C TYR A 168 6.13 0.68 -1.85
N GLY A 169 6.21 1.72 -1.05
CA GLY A 169 7.45 2.48 -0.80
C GLY A 169 8.43 1.72 0.08
N VAL A 170 9.52 2.39 0.48
CA VAL A 170 10.50 1.87 1.43
C VAL A 170 10.09 2.28 2.85
N ILE A 171 9.98 1.31 3.73
CA ILE A 171 9.49 1.45 5.12
C ILE A 171 10.64 1.14 6.08
N ARG A 172 10.75 1.89 7.17
CA ARG A 172 11.66 1.54 8.25
C ARG A 172 11.12 0.31 9.00
N ALA A 173 11.82 -0.81 8.94
CA ALA A 173 11.34 -2.10 9.45
C ALA A 173 11.03 -2.10 10.95
N SER A 174 11.74 -1.28 11.74
CA SER A 174 11.47 -1.13 13.19
C SER A 174 10.06 -0.58 13.47
N PHE A 175 9.51 0.28 12.60
CA PHE A 175 8.13 0.73 12.74
C PHE A 175 7.15 -0.36 12.31
N LEU A 176 7.43 -1.03 11.20
CA LEU A 176 6.57 -2.08 10.66
C LEU A 176 6.41 -3.25 11.66
N ARG A 177 7.49 -3.64 12.36
CA ARG A 177 7.47 -4.69 13.39
C ARG A 177 6.70 -4.31 14.66
N ARG A 178 6.47 -3.01 14.90
CA ARG A 178 5.66 -2.50 16.02
C ARG A 178 4.19 -2.37 15.70
N MET A 179 3.83 -2.53 14.42
CA MET A 179 2.45 -2.40 13.97
C MET A 179 1.64 -3.64 14.31
N ARG A 180 0.33 -3.44 14.42
CA ARG A 180 -0.59 -4.55 14.45
C ARG A 180 -0.51 -5.32 13.13
N PRO A 181 -0.49 -6.66 13.17
CA PRO A 181 -0.50 -7.47 11.96
C PRO A 181 -1.64 -7.08 11.02
N PHE A 182 -1.45 -7.31 9.72
CA PHE A 182 -2.47 -7.05 8.71
C PHE A 182 -3.82 -7.64 9.14
N GLY A 183 -4.85 -6.79 9.12
CA GLY A 183 -6.24 -7.24 9.24
C GLY A 183 -6.77 -7.77 7.91
N SER A 184 -7.94 -8.39 7.95
CA SER A 184 -8.58 -9.00 6.76
C SER A 184 -9.22 -7.97 5.82
N ILE A 185 -9.16 -6.67 6.11
CA ILE A 185 -9.86 -5.63 5.36
C ILE A 185 -8.96 -4.40 5.21
N ALA A 186 -8.88 -3.86 3.99
CA ALA A 186 -8.17 -2.62 3.65
C ALA A 186 -6.75 -2.55 4.23
N GLY A 187 -5.99 -3.64 4.09
CA GLY A 187 -4.68 -3.82 4.73
C GLY A 187 -3.72 -2.66 4.43
N ASP A 188 -3.69 -2.18 3.20
CA ASP A 188 -2.89 -1.04 2.73
C ASP A 188 -3.25 0.28 3.45
N TRP A 189 -4.54 0.62 3.55
CA TRP A 189 -5.00 1.84 4.24
C TRP A 189 -4.68 1.78 5.74
N VAL A 190 -4.88 0.61 6.36
CA VAL A 190 -4.58 0.40 7.79
C VAL A 190 -3.07 0.50 8.05
N VAL A 191 -2.24 -0.07 7.17
CA VAL A 191 -0.77 0.06 7.22
C VAL A 191 -0.35 1.53 7.15
N LEU A 192 -0.87 2.28 6.17
CA LEU A 192 -0.53 3.70 6.00
C LEU A 192 -0.95 4.54 7.21
N ALA A 193 -2.12 4.29 7.79
CA ALA A 193 -2.58 4.94 9.01
C ALA A 193 -1.67 4.64 10.21
N GLN A 194 -1.26 3.39 10.39
CA GLN A 194 -0.35 2.99 11.46
C GLN A 194 1.04 3.62 11.29
N LEU A 195 1.59 3.62 10.07
CA LEU A 195 2.87 4.29 9.77
C LEU A 195 2.80 5.79 10.04
N ALA A 196 1.70 6.46 9.69
CA ALA A 196 1.50 7.88 9.99
C ALA A 196 1.46 8.18 11.49
N MET A 197 0.91 7.28 12.30
CA MET A 197 0.95 7.45 13.76
C MET A 197 2.36 7.28 14.33
N LEU A 198 3.16 6.38 13.75
CA LEU A 198 4.51 6.07 14.24
C LEU A 198 5.58 7.04 13.74
N GLY A 199 5.44 7.60 12.51
CA GLY A 199 6.45 8.49 11.94
C GLY A 199 5.93 9.31 10.76
N LYS A 200 6.83 10.06 10.14
CA LYS A 200 6.54 10.86 8.94
C LYS A 200 6.42 9.98 7.70
N ILE A 201 5.63 10.41 6.74
CA ILE A 201 5.52 9.82 5.41
C ILE A 201 6.01 10.84 4.40
N VAL A 202 6.99 10.48 3.56
CA VAL A 202 7.61 11.38 2.59
C VAL A 202 7.32 10.90 1.17
N GLU A 203 6.90 11.81 0.30
CA GLU A 203 6.75 11.59 -1.13
C GLU A 203 7.97 12.14 -1.89
N ILE A 204 8.53 11.32 -2.77
CA ILE A 204 9.43 11.78 -3.82
C ILE A 204 8.55 12.12 -5.03
N PRO A 205 8.55 13.38 -5.51
CA PRO A 205 7.62 13.85 -6.55
C PRO A 205 8.06 13.40 -7.97
N GLU A 206 8.63 12.19 -8.09
CA GLU A 206 9.02 11.56 -9.33
C GLU A 206 8.23 10.28 -9.55
N VAL A 207 7.85 10.00 -10.79
CA VAL A 207 7.16 8.76 -11.18
C VAL A 207 8.20 7.66 -11.30
N LEU A 208 8.27 6.79 -10.28
CA LEU A 208 9.23 5.69 -10.22
C LEU A 208 8.58 4.34 -9.90
N PHE A 209 7.26 4.30 -9.78
CA PHE A 209 6.47 3.09 -9.56
C PHE A 209 5.40 2.97 -10.64
N ARG A 210 5.24 1.75 -11.19
CA ARG A 210 4.28 1.40 -12.23
C ARG A 210 3.26 0.43 -11.67
N LEU A 211 2.03 0.91 -11.50
CA LEU A 211 0.91 0.10 -11.02
C LEU A 211 0.20 -0.54 -12.22
N ARG A 212 0.13 -1.86 -12.26
CA ARG A 212 -0.54 -2.55 -13.37
C ARG A 212 -2.04 -2.64 -13.15
N ARG A 213 -2.79 -2.37 -14.24
CA ARG A 213 -4.24 -2.58 -14.29
C ARG A 213 -4.55 -3.75 -15.22
N HIS A 214 -5.22 -4.76 -14.66
CA HIS A 214 -5.70 -5.93 -15.41
C HIS A 214 -7.00 -6.48 -14.80
N SER A 215 -7.68 -7.38 -15.53
CA SER A 215 -9.01 -7.90 -15.15
C SER A 215 -9.04 -8.63 -13.80
N SER A 216 -7.90 -9.19 -13.35
CA SER A 216 -7.79 -9.97 -12.10
C SER A 216 -7.27 -9.16 -10.91
N ASN A 217 -7.10 -7.83 -11.03
CA ASN A 217 -6.70 -7.00 -9.88
C ASN A 217 -7.77 -7.02 -8.78
N SER A 218 -7.33 -7.05 -7.53
CA SER A 218 -8.21 -7.00 -6.36
C SER A 218 -9.06 -5.72 -6.26
N TRP A 219 -8.68 -4.64 -6.96
CA TRP A 219 -9.34 -3.33 -6.91
C TRP A 219 -10.09 -2.92 -8.18
N ASN A 220 -10.37 -3.85 -9.10
CA ASN A 220 -11.13 -3.59 -10.34
C ASN A 220 -12.59 -3.12 -10.14
N GLY A 221 -13.03 -2.96 -8.90
CA GLY A 221 -14.38 -2.49 -8.59
C GLY A 221 -15.50 -3.49 -8.88
N THR A 222 -15.18 -4.67 -9.41
CA THR A 222 -16.16 -5.74 -9.70
C THR A 222 -16.33 -6.73 -8.55
N ALA A 223 -15.34 -6.83 -7.66
CA ALA A 223 -15.39 -7.74 -6.51
C ALA A 223 -16.33 -7.20 -5.42
N THR A 224 -17.18 -8.09 -4.88
CA THR A 224 -18.02 -7.76 -3.72
C THR A 224 -17.15 -7.64 -2.45
N PRO A 225 -17.61 -6.92 -1.41
CA PRO A 225 -16.88 -6.85 -0.14
C PRO A 225 -16.56 -8.22 0.48
N VAL A 226 -17.44 -9.21 0.30
CA VAL A 226 -17.24 -10.58 0.78
C VAL A 226 -16.12 -11.28 -0.02
N GLN A 227 -16.07 -11.10 -1.33
CA GLN A 227 -14.98 -11.64 -2.16
C GLN A 227 -13.62 -11.03 -1.80
N VAL A 228 -13.58 -9.71 -1.57
CA VAL A 228 -12.36 -9.04 -1.09
C VAL A 228 -11.93 -9.60 0.27
N LEU A 229 -12.87 -9.76 1.21
CA LEU A 229 -12.60 -10.35 2.52
C LEU A 229 -12.05 -11.78 2.40
N GLN A 230 -12.66 -12.61 1.55
CA GLN A 230 -12.22 -14.01 1.31
C GLN A 230 -10.85 -14.09 0.64
N TRP A 231 -10.54 -13.15 -0.24
CA TRP A 231 -9.21 -13.05 -0.85
C TRP A 231 -8.13 -12.74 0.21
N HIS A 232 -8.45 -11.84 1.13
CA HIS A 232 -7.55 -11.52 2.25
C HIS A 232 -7.48 -12.64 3.29
N ASN A 233 -8.63 -13.22 3.65
CA ASN A 233 -8.77 -14.27 4.66
C ASN A 233 -9.82 -15.31 4.22
N PRO A 234 -9.41 -16.42 3.59
CA PRO A 234 -10.35 -17.47 3.18
C PRO A 234 -11.12 -18.09 4.35
N ARG A 235 -10.57 -17.99 5.57
CA ARG A 235 -11.18 -18.52 6.81
C ARG A 235 -11.97 -17.49 7.59
N ALA A 236 -12.34 -16.35 6.96
CA ALA A 236 -13.15 -15.33 7.61
C ALA A 236 -14.46 -15.90 8.15
N SER A 237 -14.79 -15.57 9.40
CA SER A 237 -16.00 -16.01 10.09
C SER A 237 -17.26 -15.43 9.43
N GLN A 238 -18.42 -16.03 9.70
CA GLN A 238 -19.71 -15.49 9.22
C GLN A 238 -19.98 -14.09 9.81
N LEU A 239 -19.57 -13.85 11.05
CA LEU A 239 -19.71 -12.54 11.69
C LEU A 239 -18.89 -11.46 10.97
N GLU A 240 -17.65 -11.75 10.58
CA GLU A 240 -16.81 -10.82 9.80
C GLU A 240 -17.45 -10.47 8.46
N LYS A 241 -18.13 -11.42 7.80
CA LYS A 241 -18.82 -11.21 6.53
C LYS A 241 -20.07 -10.30 6.65
N LEU A 242 -20.65 -10.21 7.84
CA LEU A 242 -21.82 -9.35 8.11
C LEU A 242 -21.45 -7.90 8.43
N ILE A 243 -20.20 -7.62 8.80
CA ILE A 243 -19.77 -6.27 9.15
C ILE A 243 -19.64 -5.43 7.86
N PRO A 244 -20.38 -4.31 7.73
CA PRO A 244 -20.22 -3.43 6.58
C PRO A 244 -18.77 -2.93 6.46
N PHE A 245 -18.22 -2.94 5.24
CA PHE A 245 -16.82 -2.59 4.96
C PHE A 245 -16.36 -1.26 5.60
N ARG A 246 -17.23 -0.24 5.57
CA ARG A 246 -16.96 1.07 6.18
C ARG A 246 -16.82 1.02 7.70
N VAL A 247 -17.64 0.19 8.35
CA VAL A 247 -17.57 -0.03 9.80
C VAL A 247 -16.30 -0.82 10.14
N ALA A 248 -16.01 -1.84 9.37
CA ALA A 248 -14.81 -2.65 9.56
C ALA A 248 -13.52 -1.82 9.48
N ILE A 249 -13.40 -0.88 8.54
CA ILE A 249 -12.26 0.04 8.45
C ILE A 249 -12.11 0.90 9.71
N VAL A 250 -13.21 1.48 10.20
CA VAL A 250 -13.18 2.28 11.44
C VAL A 250 -12.69 1.43 12.60
N LEU A 251 -13.24 0.23 12.77
CA LEU A 251 -12.83 -0.71 13.82
C LEU A 251 -11.36 -1.08 13.72
N GLU A 252 -10.82 -1.29 12.50
CA GLU A 252 -9.41 -1.59 12.30
C GLU A 252 -8.51 -0.40 12.68
N HIS A 253 -8.91 0.83 12.38
CA HIS A 253 -8.17 2.03 12.84
C HIS A 253 -8.22 2.18 14.36
N MET A 254 -9.37 1.97 15.01
CA MET A 254 -9.49 2.00 16.48
C MET A 254 -8.60 0.94 17.14
N LYS A 255 -8.65 -0.30 16.63
CA LYS A 255 -7.77 -1.38 17.10
C LYS A 255 -6.30 -1.02 16.93
N SER A 256 -5.94 -0.34 15.83
CA SER A 256 -4.56 0.10 15.58
C SER A 256 -4.11 1.16 16.58
N VAL A 257 -4.93 2.16 16.90
CA VAL A 257 -4.63 3.18 17.93
C VAL A 257 -4.35 2.52 19.29
N ASN A 258 -5.18 1.53 19.68
CA ASN A 258 -5.01 0.83 20.96
C ASN A 258 -3.76 -0.03 20.99
N TYR A 259 -3.45 -0.73 19.90
CA TYR A 259 -2.33 -1.67 19.80
C TYR A 259 -0.97 -0.98 19.76
N LEU A 260 -0.87 0.14 19.02
CA LEU A 260 0.40 0.82 18.81
C LEU A 260 0.98 1.36 20.14
N PRO A 261 2.33 1.37 20.29
CA PRO A 261 3.02 1.88 21.47
C PRO A 261 3.02 3.42 21.47
N LEU A 262 1.85 4.01 21.42
CA LEU A 262 1.61 5.44 21.52
C LEU A 262 1.50 5.83 23.01
N SER A 263 1.92 7.05 23.35
CA SER A 263 1.67 7.60 24.69
C SER A 263 0.16 7.74 24.96
N PRO A 264 -0.29 7.77 26.23
CA PRO A 264 -1.72 7.98 26.55
C PRO A 264 -2.31 9.22 25.87
N THR A 265 -1.58 10.32 25.85
CA THR A 265 -1.99 11.57 25.18
C THR A 265 -2.15 11.41 23.67
N GLN A 266 -1.24 10.66 23.03
CA GLN A 266 -1.36 10.34 21.59
C GLN A 266 -2.54 9.43 21.33
N LYS A 267 -2.83 8.43 22.16
CA LYS A 267 -4.01 7.56 22.00
C LYS A 267 -5.30 8.37 22.13
N VAL A 268 -5.42 9.22 23.14
CA VAL A 268 -6.57 10.11 23.34
C VAL A 268 -6.78 11.04 22.14
N SER A 269 -5.71 11.60 21.56
CA SER A 269 -5.83 12.51 20.41
C SER A 269 -6.07 11.78 19.08
N CYS A 270 -5.58 10.55 18.91
CA CYS A 270 -5.77 9.77 17.67
C CYS A 270 -7.13 9.07 17.59
N MET A 271 -7.72 8.66 18.73
CA MET A 271 -8.94 7.88 18.75
C MET A 271 -10.14 8.58 18.10
N PRO A 272 -10.47 9.84 18.41
CA PRO A 272 -11.54 10.55 17.71
C PRO A 272 -11.33 10.65 16.20
N ILE A 273 -10.07 10.85 15.78
CA ILE A 273 -9.71 10.96 14.37
C ILE A 273 -9.93 9.62 13.65
N ALA A 274 -9.54 8.51 14.27
CA ALA A 274 -9.76 7.16 13.74
C ALA A 274 -11.24 6.83 13.55
N CYS A 275 -12.10 7.32 14.47
CA CYS A 275 -13.55 7.08 14.44
C CYS A 275 -14.27 7.97 13.43
N VAL A 276 -13.92 9.27 13.36
CA VAL A 276 -14.73 10.29 12.66
C VAL A 276 -14.25 10.55 11.25
N THR A 277 -12.93 10.52 11.02
CA THR A 277 -12.39 10.94 9.72
C THR A 277 -12.83 10.06 8.55
N PRO A 278 -12.82 8.72 8.62
CA PRO A 278 -13.25 7.88 7.51
C PRO A 278 -14.71 8.08 7.11
N PRO A 279 -15.70 8.11 8.03
CA PRO A 279 -17.09 8.38 7.66
C PRO A 279 -17.30 9.82 7.19
N ALA A 280 -16.71 10.81 7.83
CA ALA A 280 -16.82 12.22 7.42
C ALA A 280 -16.29 12.46 6.00
N ARG A 281 -15.14 11.86 5.66
CA ARG A 281 -14.59 11.90 4.31
C ARG A 281 -15.53 11.27 3.28
N ASN A 282 -16.15 10.14 3.60
CA ASN A 282 -17.10 9.50 2.70
C ASN A 282 -18.33 10.36 2.43
N VAL A 283 -18.87 11.02 3.48
CA VAL A 283 -19.96 11.99 3.33
C VAL A 283 -19.52 13.18 2.48
N TRP A 284 -18.32 13.71 2.73
CA TRP A 284 -17.75 14.80 1.93
C TRP A 284 -17.60 14.43 0.46
N ILE A 285 -17.05 13.26 0.13
CA ILE A 285 -16.93 12.76 -1.25
C ILE A 285 -18.32 12.61 -1.88
N TRP A 286 -19.32 12.10 -1.14
CA TRP A 286 -20.69 11.97 -1.63
C TRP A 286 -21.28 13.36 -1.95
N VAL A 287 -21.14 14.34 -1.06
CA VAL A 287 -21.58 15.74 -1.29
C VAL A 287 -20.92 16.31 -2.54
N LEU A 288 -19.60 16.12 -2.68
CA LEU A 288 -18.85 16.60 -3.82
C LEU A 288 -19.35 15.98 -5.14
N ARG A 289 -19.66 14.70 -5.17
CA ARG A 289 -20.22 14.02 -6.36
C ARG A 289 -21.61 14.55 -6.71
N LYS A 290 -22.48 14.72 -5.72
CA LYS A 290 -23.85 15.25 -5.93
C LYS A 290 -23.88 16.71 -6.37
N THR A 291 -22.97 17.54 -5.88
CA THR A 291 -22.89 18.97 -6.20
C THR A 291 -21.97 19.30 -7.40
N GLY A 292 -21.28 18.29 -7.95
CA GLY A 292 -20.34 18.47 -9.07
C GLY A 292 -20.89 19.22 -10.28
N PRO A 293 -22.12 18.92 -10.77
CA PRO A 293 -22.74 19.64 -11.86
C PRO A 293 -23.00 21.12 -11.55
N ILE A 294 -23.48 21.40 -10.33
CA ILE A 294 -23.77 22.78 -9.86
C ILE A 294 -22.47 23.57 -9.72
N ARG A 295 -21.42 22.96 -9.22
CA ARG A 295 -20.10 23.60 -9.07
C ARG A 295 -19.43 23.92 -10.40
N ARG A 296 -19.58 23.04 -11.41
CA ARG A 296 -19.10 23.31 -12.78
C ARG A 296 -19.77 24.57 -13.34
N LYS A 297 -21.09 24.70 -13.16
CA LYS A 297 -21.85 25.89 -13.57
C LYS A 297 -21.40 27.14 -12.81
N LEU A 298 -21.23 27.07 -11.49
CA LEU A 298 -20.78 28.20 -10.68
C LEU A 298 -19.35 28.65 -11.04
N ARG A 299 -18.43 27.72 -11.31
CA ARG A 299 -17.07 28.05 -11.80
C ARG A 299 -17.09 28.77 -13.14
N ALA A 300 -17.96 28.34 -14.06
CA ALA A 300 -18.09 28.97 -15.35
C ALA A 300 -18.62 30.41 -15.24
N ILE A 301 -19.47 30.67 -14.24
CA ILE A 301 -20.11 31.99 -14.04
C ILE A 301 -19.22 32.97 -13.21
N THR A 302 -18.54 32.44 -12.17
CA THR A 302 -17.88 33.32 -11.18
C THR A 302 -16.35 33.34 -11.27
N GLY A 303 -15.73 32.47 -12.07
CA GLY A 303 -14.27 32.33 -12.11
C GLY A 303 -13.60 31.85 -10.81
N TRP A 304 -14.39 31.52 -9.80
CA TRP A 304 -13.91 31.20 -8.44
C TRP A 304 -13.18 29.86 -8.40
N LYS A 305 -11.86 29.92 -8.23
CA LYS A 305 -11.02 28.75 -7.94
C LYS A 305 -11.15 28.39 -6.46
N ALA A 306 -12.26 27.77 -6.06
CA ALA A 306 -12.38 27.24 -4.71
C ALA A 306 -11.30 26.20 -4.44
N PHE A 307 -10.68 26.24 -3.27
CA PHE A 307 -9.79 25.24 -2.72
C PHE A 307 -10.56 23.91 -2.59
N LEU A 308 -10.49 23.08 -3.60
CA LEU A 308 -11.07 21.74 -3.62
C LEU A 308 -9.97 20.76 -3.90
N PRO A 309 -9.92 19.64 -3.14
CA PRO A 309 -9.10 18.51 -3.53
C PRO A 309 -9.46 18.14 -4.97
N SER A 310 -8.46 17.86 -5.77
CA SER A 310 -8.54 17.65 -7.21
C SER A 310 -9.32 16.40 -7.66
N HIS A 311 -9.98 15.67 -6.75
CA HIS A 311 -10.53 14.32 -6.91
C HIS A 311 -11.98 14.22 -7.36
N VAL A 312 -12.65 15.31 -7.72
CA VAL A 312 -14.12 15.29 -7.92
C VAL A 312 -14.52 15.57 -9.37
N ASN A 313 -13.64 15.35 -10.32
CA ASN A 313 -13.97 15.41 -11.75
C ASN A 313 -13.67 14.04 -12.37
N GLY A 314 -14.62 13.12 -12.28
CA GLY A 314 -14.71 11.86 -12.96
C GLY A 314 -16.11 11.34 -12.82
#